data_3a8f85bd1fac0e2d34a5f25dd22b23e3
#
_entry.id   3a8f85bd1fac0e2d34a5f25dd22b23e3
#
_cell.length_a   1.000
_cell.length_b   1.000
_cell.length_c   1.000
_cell.angle_alpha   90.00
_cell.angle_beta   90.00
_cell.angle_gamma   90.00
#
_symmetry.space_group_name_H-M   'P 1'
#
loop_
_entity.id
_entity.type
_entity.pdbx_description
1 polymer ?
#
loop_
_entity_poly.entity_id
_entity_poly.type
_entity_poly.pdbx_seq_one_letter_code
_entity_poly.pdbx_strand_id
1 'polypeptide(L)'
;MTRSETFNFSAGPSVLPEEVLRQAQAELLNYHGTGMSVMEMSHRSQAFSDIFQDVKARFRAALSVPDTHEILFLQGGGTAQFSMIPLNLMGEQGTADYAVTGHFSGNAAKEAEKYGAVHIAADTSTCGHTRIPQQSELRLDARASYFYYCANNTIYGTEWQYVPETGRVPLACDMSSDILSRPVDVSKYGVIFAGAQKNMAPAGLTVAIVDRSLAGHELPITPVMYSYQRMIDKDSMYNTPPCWCIYILGLVLAWLERQGGVEGMQQLKHARAAKVYDFLDNSALFHPCAQPGSRSDMNVTFRTGDDALDKKFISGAAARGLLNLKGHRVAGGMRASLYNAMPMAGVDALVDYLKQFEVEHHV
;
A
#
# COMPACT_ATOMS: atom_id res chain seq x y z
N MET A 1 -6.39 -4.61 27.89
CA MET A 1 -7.13 -5.03 26.67
C MET A 1 -6.42 -6.22 26.05
N THR A 2 -7.15 -7.22 25.66
CA THR A 2 -6.65 -8.37 24.89
C THR A 2 -6.80 -8.11 23.38
N ARG A 3 -6.19 -8.96 22.53
CA ARG A 3 -6.33 -8.83 21.08
C ARG A 3 -7.78 -8.96 20.61
N SER A 4 -8.58 -9.78 21.27
CA SER A 4 -10.01 -9.97 20.98
C SER A 4 -10.89 -8.77 21.36
N GLU A 5 -10.37 -7.86 22.18
CA GLU A 5 -11.07 -6.64 22.63
C GLU A 5 -10.60 -5.39 21.84
N THR A 6 -9.69 -5.56 20.89
CA THR A 6 -9.07 -4.42 20.19
C THR A 6 -9.12 -4.57 18.69
N PHE A 7 -9.37 -3.44 18.00
CA PHE A 7 -9.31 -3.33 16.55
C PHE A 7 -8.29 -2.24 16.19
N ASN A 8 -7.29 -2.60 15.41
CA ASN A 8 -6.20 -1.70 15.04
C ASN A 8 -6.44 -1.08 13.65
N PHE A 9 -6.81 0.19 13.61
CA PHE A 9 -7.04 0.98 12.39
C PHE A 9 -5.78 1.70 11.89
N SER A 10 -4.58 1.27 12.31
CA SER A 10 -3.32 1.88 11.89
C SER A 10 -3.12 1.84 10.39
N ALA A 11 -2.61 2.94 9.84
CA ALA A 11 -2.33 3.04 8.40
C ALA A 11 -1.02 2.36 7.96
N GLY A 12 -0.24 1.86 8.90
CA GLY A 12 1.02 1.15 8.64
C GLY A 12 2.11 1.52 9.65
N PRO A 13 2.74 0.51 10.29
CA PRO A 13 2.39 -0.91 10.25
C PRO A 13 0.96 -1.18 10.67
N SER A 14 0.29 -2.07 9.93
CA SER A 14 -1.14 -2.33 10.10
C SER A 14 -1.44 -3.66 10.80
N VAL A 15 -2.73 -3.95 10.97
CA VAL A 15 -3.20 -5.24 11.46
C VAL A 15 -2.80 -6.36 10.51
N LEU A 16 -2.39 -7.52 11.07
CA LEU A 16 -2.18 -8.77 10.34
C LEU A 16 -3.29 -9.78 10.71
N PRO A 17 -3.62 -10.72 9.82
CA PRO A 17 -4.58 -11.76 10.14
C PRO A 17 -4.14 -12.56 11.38
N GLU A 18 -5.05 -12.79 12.33
CA GLU A 18 -4.70 -13.47 13.58
C GLU A 18 -4.20 -14.89 13.35
N GLU A 19 -4.80 -15.63 12.41
CA GLU A 19 -4.35 -16.98 12.07
C GLU A 19 -2.91 -17.00 11.54
N VAL A 20 -2.50 -15.99 10.77
CA VAL A 20 -1.11 -15.82 10.31
C VAL A 20 -0.16 -15.64 11.51
N LEU A 21 -0.55 -14.80 12.47
CA LEU A 21 0.27 -14.57 13.66
C LEU A 21 0.33 -15.82 14.56
N ARG A 22 -0.75 -16.59 14.67
CA ARG A 22 -0.77 -17.85 15.44
C ARG A 22 0.10 -18.91 14.79
N GLN A 23 0.06 -19.03 13.46
CA GLN A 23 0.94 -19.95 12.73
C GLN A 23 2.40 -19.54 12.90
N ALA A 24 2.72 -18.26 12.71
CA ALA A 24 4.07 -17.74 12.92
C ALA A 24 4.57 -17.96 14.35
N GLN A 25 3.69 -17.84 15.36
CA GLN A 25 4.00 -18.14 16.76
C GLN A 25 4.32 -19.63 16.97
N ALA A 26 3.53 -20.52 16.37
CA ALA A 26 3.73 -21.97 16.49
C ALA A 26 5.06 -22.42 15.83
N GLU A 27 5.46 -21.79 14.74
CA GLU A 27 6.66 -22.09 13.96
C GLU A 27 7.90 -21.26 14.42
N LEU A 28 7.73 -20.35 15.38
CA LEU A 28 8.74 -19.36 15.74
C LEU A 28 10.10 -19.98 16.15
N LEU A 29 10.08 -21.06 16.93
CA LEU A 29 11.31 -21.71 17.42
C LEU A 29 11.75 -22.89 16.56
N ASN A 30 10.84 -23.46 15.77
CA ASN A 30 11.15 -24.67 14.99
C ASN A 30 10.29 -24.73 13.74
N TYR A 31 10.77 -24.12 12.67
CA TYR A 31 10.08 -24.16 11.38
C TYR A 31 10.13 -25.59 10.80
N HIS A 32 8.99 -26.24 10.67
CA HIS A 32 8.82 -27.55 10.03
C HIS A 32 9.84 -28.62 10.44
N GLY A 33 10.28 -28.61 11.69
CA GLY A 33 11.23 -29.60 12.21
C GLY A 33 12.70 -29.34 11.89
N THR A 34 13.04 -28.17 11.35
CA THR A 34 14.45 -27.78 11.04
C THR A 34 15.30 -27.53 12.28
N GLY A 35 14.66 -27.41 13.47
CA GLY A 35 15.35 -27.09 14.71
C GLY A 35 15.72 -25.61 14.86
N MET A 36 15.29 -24.74 13.93
CA MET A 36 15.59 -23.32 13.97
C MET A 36 14.40 -22.46 13.54
N SER A 37 14.41 -21.19 13.96
CA SER A 37 13.50 -20.16 13.48
C SER A 37 13.83 -19.74 12.05
N VAL A 38 12.82 -19.31 11.30
CA VAL A 38 13.04 -18.63 9.99
C VAL A 38 13.95 -17.39 10.15
N MET A 39 13.92 -16.72 11.31
CA MET A 39 14.80 -15.57 11.60
C MET A 39 16.28 -15.94 11.68
N GLU A 40 16.61 -17.20 11.95
CA GLU A 40 17.98 -17.72 12.08
C GLU A 40 18.48 -18.41 10.81
N MET A 41 17.57 -18.65 9.84
CA MET A 41 17.92 -19.38 8.62
C MET A 41 18.85 -18.55 7.72
N SER A 42 19.88 -19.22 7.21
CA SER A 42 20.61 -18.68 6.07
C SER A 42 19.68 -18.54 4.88
N HIS A 43 19.64 -17.37 4.24
CA HIS A 43 18.89 -17.16 3.00
C HIS A 43 19.39 -18.05 1.83
N ARG A 44 20.52 -18.76 2.00
CA ARG A 44 21.07 -19.72 1.03
C ARG A 44 20.76 -21.17 1.38
N SER A 45 20.03 -21.42 2.49
CA SER A 45 19.61 -22.77 2.84
C SER A 45 18.46 -23.23 1.95
N GLN A 46 18.33 -24.55 1.77
CA GLN A 46 17.22 -25.13 1.01
C GLN A 46 15.87 -24.74 1.63
N ALA A 47 15.76 -24.81 2.96
CA ALA A 47 14.52 -24.46 3.66
C ALA A 47 14.05 -23.02 3.37
N PHE A 48 14.97 -22.04 3.32
CA PHE A 48 14.59 -20.68 2.96
C PHE A 48 14.33 -20.53 1.45
N SER A 49 15.08 -21.24 0.61
CA SER A 49 14.81 -21.27 -0.84
C SER A 49 13.40 -21.76 -1.13
N ASP A 50 12.95 -22.80 -0.44
CA ASP A 50 11.59 -23.36 -0.60
C ASP A 50 10.52 -22.33 -0.18
N ILE A 51 10.73 -21.64 0.96
CA ILE A 51 9.88 -20.52 1.40
C ILE A 51 9.82 -19.44 0.32
N PHE A 52 10.98 -19.01 -0.16
CA PHE A 52 11.09 -17.91 -1.12
C PHE A 52 10.38 -18.21 -2.44
N GLN A 53 10.59 -19.42 -2.99
CA GLN A 53 9.97 -19.83 -4.25
C GLN A 53 8.45 -20.00 -4.11
N ASP A 54 7.96 -20.56 -3.00
CA ASP A 54 6.51 -20.66 -2.73
C ASP A 54 5.88 -19.26 -2.63
N VAL A 55 6.50 -18.33 -1.90
CA VAL A 55 6.02 -16.95 -1.77
C VAL A 55 5.96 -16.24 -3.12
N LYS A 56 7.01 -16.40 -3.93
CA LYS A 56 7.08 -15.78 -5.27
C LYS A 56 6.01 -16.36 -6.20
N ALA A 57 5.79 -17.68 -6.17
CA ALA A 57 4.78 -18.35 -6.95
C ALA A 57 3.36 -17.92 -6.54
N ARG A 58 3.06 -17.88 -5.24
CA ARG A 58 1.76 -17.40 -4.72
C ARG A 58 1.51 -15.95 -5.07
N PHE A 59 2.52 -15.09 -4.96
CA PHE A 59 2.38 -13.67 -5.30
C PHE A 59 2.09 -13.50 -6.79
N ARG A 60 2.81 -14.24 -7.66
CA ARG A 60 2.57 -14.27 -9.10
C ARG A 60 1.15 -14.71 -9.42
N ALA A 61 0.68 -15.79 -8.79
CA ALA A 61 -0.68 -16.30 -8.98
C ALA A 61 -1.73 -15.30 -8.49
N ALA A 62 -1.56 -14.70 -7.31
CA ALA A 62 -2.52 -13.78 -6.70
C ALA A 62 -2.83 -12.55 -7.57
N LEU A 63 -1.85 -12.04 -8.31
CA LEU A 63 -2.01 -10.88 -9.20
C LEU A 63 -1.91 -11.24 -10.69
N SER A 64 -1.87 -12.53 -11.03
CA SER A 64 -1.71 -12.99 -12.43
C SER A 64 -0.55 -12.29 -13.14
N VAL A 65 0.59 -12.14 -12.43
CA VAL A 65 1.76 -11.42 -12.95
C VAL A 65 2.31 -12.14 -14.19
N PRO A 66 2.37 -11.50 -15.37
CA PRO A 66 2.82 -12.14 -16.60
C PRO A 66 4.34 -12.43 -16.57
N ASP A 67 4.81 -13.35 -17.43
CA ASP A 67 6.22 -13.73 -17.50
C ASP A 67 7.14 -12.62 -17.99
N THR A 68 6.57 -11.59 -18.61
CA THR A 68 7.29 -10.36 -18.99
C THR A 68 7.73 -9.53 -17.78
N HIS A 69 7.14 -9.79 -16.60
CA HIS A 69 7.42 -9.03 -15.38
C HIS A 69 8.10 -9.89 -14.33
N GLU A 70 9.04 -9.26 -13.61
CA GLU A 70 9.73 -9.87 -12.49
C GLU A 70 9.21 -9.35 -11.15
N ILE A 71 9.08 -10.24 -10.17
CA ILE A 71 8.72 -9.91 -8.80
C ILE A 71 10.00 -9.82 -7.99
N LEU A 72 10.26 -8.65 -7.41
CA LEU A 72 11.43 -8.37 -6.61
C LEU A 72 11.06 -8.14 -5.15
N PHE A 73 11.80 -8.78 -4.25
CA PHE A 73 11.72 -8.59 -2.80
C PHE A 73 12.87 -7.71 -2.33
N LEU A 74 12.56 -6.45 -2.06
CA LEU A 74 13.52 -5.38 -1.83
C LEU A 74 13.45 -4.86 -0.39
N GLN A 75 14.36 -3.96 -0.05
CA GLN A 75 14.44 -3.26 1.22
C GLN A 75 14.29 -1.73 1.01
N GLY A 76 14.16 -0.97 2.10
CA GLY A 76 14.11 0.49 2.05
C GLY A 76 12.69 1.10 1.99
N GLY A 77 11.63 0.24 1.99
CA GLY A 77 10.24 0.70 1.93
C GLY A 77 9.88 1.38 0.61
N GLY A 78 8.68 1.92 0.52
CA GLY A 78 8.26 2.73 -0.64
C GLY A 78 9.14 3.95 -0.87
N THR A 79 9.74 4.49 0.19
CA THR A 79 10.62 5.67 0.09
C THR A 79 11.86 5.39 -0.76
N ALA A 80 12.47 4.20 -0.69
CA ALA A 80 13.59 3.86 -1.55
C ALA A 80 13.17 3.79 -3.03
N GLN A 81 11.91 3.41 -3.31
CA GLN A 81 11.40 3.37 -4.69
C GLN A 81 11.28 4.75 -5.33
N PHE A 82 11.12 5.80 -4.54
CA PHE A 82 11.14 7.19 -5.06
C PHE A 82 12.47 7.55 -5.72
N SER A 83 13.57 6.95 -5.25
CA SER A 83 14.90 7.06 -5.88
C SER A 83 15.13 5.95 -6.92
N MET A 84 14.72 4.71 -6.64
CA MET A 84 14.98 3.57 -7.52
C MET A 84 14.32 3.73 -8.88
N ILE A 85 13.06 4.18 -8.93
CA ILE A 85 12.34 4.37 -10.19
C ILE A 85 13.08 5.34 -11.12
N PRO A 86 13.38 6.59 -10.73
CA PRO A 86 14.12 7.49 -11.61
C PRO A 86 15.53 7.00 -11.93
N LEU A 87 16.24 6.37 -10.99
CA LEU A 87 17.58 5.80 -11.25
C LEU A 87 17.55 4.70 -12.33
N ASN A 88 16.48 3.93 -12.43
CA ASN A 88 16.38 2.83 -13.40
C ASN A 88 15.68 3.22 -14.71
N LEU A 89 14.75 4.18 -14.68
CA LEU A 89 13.86 4.45 -15.81
C LEU A 89 14.07 5.84 -16.44
N MET A 90 14.64 6.84 -15.70
CA MET A 90 14.68 8.22 -16.18
C MET A 90 15.57 8.37 -17.44
N GLY A 91 16.68 7.63 -17.52
CA GLY A 91 17.71 7.84 -18.54
C GLY A 91 18.49 9.15 -18.36
N GLU A 92 19.59 9.28 -19.07
CA GLU A 92 20.38 10.52 -19.08
C GLU A 92 19.56 11.62 -19.78
N GLN A 93 19.38 12.78 -19.16
CA GLN A 93 18.58 13.90 -19.66
C GLN A 93 17.08 13.58 -19.89
N GLY A 94 16.59 12.52 -19.24
CA GLY A 94 15.19 12.12 -19.32
C GLY A 94 14.25 13.06 -18.56
N THR A 95 12.96 12.98 -18.91
CA THR A 95 11.86 13.65 -18.23
C THR A 95 10.86 12.61 -17.77
N ALA A 96 10.26 12.80 -16.60
CA ALA A 96 9.18 11.94 -16.13
C ALA A 96 7.96 12.75 -15.73
N ASP A 97 6.78 12.19 -15.97
CA ASP A 97 5.49 12.75 -15.60
C ASP A 97 5.06 12.26 -14.21
N TYR A 98 4.59 13.18 -13.37
CA TYR A 98 4.09 12.87 -12.04
C TYR A 98 2.69 13.41 -11.80
N ALA A 99 1.78 12.55 -11.32
CA ALA A 99 0.50 12.98 -10.77
C ALA A 99 0.64 13.19 -9.25
N VAL A 100 0.67 14.45 -8.82
CA VAL A 100 0.76 14.81 -7.40
C VAL A 100 -0.64 14.87 -6.80
N THR A 101 -1.11 13.73 -6.30
CA THR A 101 -2.44 13.59 -5.68
C THR A 101 -2.37 13.45 -4.16
N GLY A 102 -1.20 13.66 -3.57
CA GLY A 102 -1.00 13.58 -2.13
C GLY A 102 0.46 13.73 -1.71
N HIS A 103 0.69 13.60 -0.42
CA HIS A 103 2.01 13.80 0.20
C HIS A 103 3.09 12.87 -0.37
N PHE A 104 2.78 11.58 -0.55
CA PHE A 104 3.77 10.62 -1.01
C PHE A 104 4.13 10.81 -2.49
N SER A 105 3.16 11.08 -3.36
CA SER A 105 3.44 11.40 -4.76
C SER A 105 4.20 12.72 -4.91
N GLY A 106 3.94 13.71 -4.06
CA GLY A 106 4.73 14.93 -4.02
C GLY A 106 6.18 14.71 -3.57
N ASN A 107 6.40 13.81 -2.58
CA ASN A 107 7.75 13.44 -2.17
C ASN A 107 8.49 12.65 -3.25
N ALA A 108 7.79 11.76 -3.96
CA ALA A 108 8.36 11.01 -5.07
C ALA A 108 8.79 11.94 -6.21
N ALA A 109 7.97 12.94 -6.57
CA ALA A 109 8.32 13.94 -7.57
C ALA A 109 9.57 14.73 -7.18
N LYS A 110 9.65 15.24 -5.94
CA LYS A 110 10.82 15.95 -5.41
C LYS A 110 12.09 15.10 -5.38
N GLU A 111 11.97 13.81 -5.08
CA GLU A 111 13.11 12.90 -5.10
C GLU A 111 13.62 12.69 -6.52
N ALA A 112 12.71 12.53 -7.50
CA ALA A 112 13.05 12.34 -8.90
C ALA A 112 13.76 13.56 -9.53
N GLU A 113 13.50 14.78 -9.07
CA GLU A 113 14.19 16.00 -9.51
C GLU A 113 15.72 15.94 -9.34
N LYS A 114 16.22 15.05 -8.49
CA LYS A 114 17.67 14.83 -8.30
C LYS A 114 18.31 14.08 -9.46
N TYR A 115 17.52 13.38 -10.26
CA TYR A 115 18.00 12.45 -11.28
C TYR A 115 17.66 12.88 -12.70
N GLY A 116 16.70 13.81 -12.89
CA GLY A 116 16.31 14.32 -14.20
C GLY A 116 15.19 15.34 -14.11
N ALA A 117 14.63 15.72 -15.23
CA ALA A 117 13.52 16.69 -15.26
C ALA A 117 12.20 16.02 -14.81
N VAL A 118 11.43 16.74 -14.02
CA VAL A 118 10.11 16.33 -13.56
C VAL A 118 9.06 17.28 -14.10
N HIS A 119 8.07 16.73 -14.79
CA HIS A 119 6.88 17.44 -15.23
C HIS A 119 5.69 17.02 -14.36
N ILE A 120 4.98 17.99 -13.80
CA ILE A 120 3.78 17.73 -12.99
C ILE A 120 2.58 17.63 -13.93
N ALA A 121 2.21 16.39 -14.27
CA ALA A 121 1.10 16.12 -15.17
C ALA A 121 -0.27 16.43 -14.55
N ALA A 122 -0.38 16.34 -13.22
CA ALA A 122 -1.55 16.79 -12.46
C ALA A 122 -1.15 17.11 -11.02
N ASP A 123 -1.82 18.11 -10.42
CA ASP A 123 -1.66 18.47 -9.00
C ASP A 123 -3.03 18.80 -8.40
N THR A 124 -3.40 18.09 -7.34
CA THR A 124 -4.64 18.29 -6.60
C THR A 124 -4.47 19.06 -5.29
N SER A 125 -3.33 19.69 -5.07
CA SER A 125 -3.04 20.45 -3.85
C SER A 125 -4.02 21.63 -3.65
N THR A 126 -4.45 22.27 -4.74
CA THR A 126 -5.41 23.38 -4.72
C THR A 126 -6.77 23.01 -4.13
N CYS A 127 -7.15 21.74 -4.16
CA CYS A 127 -8.36 21.22 -3.52
C CYS A 127 -8.04 20.37 -2.27
N GLY A 128 -6.85 20.51 -1.68
CA GLY A 128 -6.44 19.78 -0.49
C GLY A 128 -6.31 18.26 -0.70
N HIS A 129 -6.07 17.81 -1.93
CA HIS A 129 -5.99 16.39 -2.33
C HIS A 129 -7.26 15.58 -2.01
N THR A 130 -8.42 16.23 -2.02
CA THR A 130 -9.71 15.57 -1.71
C THR A 130 -10.31 14.81 -2.89
N ARG A 131 -9.71 14.89 -4.07
CA ARG A 131 -10.14 14.17 -5.28
C ARG A 131 -8.96 13.65 -6.10
N ILE A 132 -9.27 12.73 -6.98
CA ILE A 132 -8.38 12.27 -8.06
C ILE A 132 -8.68 13.07 -9.34
N PRO A 133 -7.68 13.44 -10.16
CA PRO A 133 -7.91 14.11 -11.43
C PRO A 133 -8.63 13.17 -12.42
N GLN A 134 -9.42 13.73 -13.34
CA GLN A 134 -9.97 12.98 -14.47
C GLN A 134 -8.86 12.74 -15.52
N GLN A 135 -8.99 11.73 -16.38
CA GLN A 135 -8.03 11.48 -17.46
C GLN A 135 -7.78 12.72 -18.33
N SER A 136 -8.82 13.48 -18.63
CA SER A 136 -8.74 14.71 -19.44
C SER A 136 -8.00 15.86 -18.76
N GLU A 137 -7.77 15.80 -17.45
CA GLU A 137 -7.01 16.81 -16.69
C GLU A 137 -5.50 16.49 -16.66
N LEU A 138 -5.10 15.28 -17.10
CA LEU A 138 -3.70 14.88 -17.14
C LEU A 138 -2.98 15.55 -18.32
N ARG A 139 -1.96 16.33 -18.01
CA ARG A 139 -1.08 16.96 -18.99
C ARG A 139 0.12 16.05 -19.24
N LEU A 140 -0.03 15.12 -20.19
CA LEU A 140 0.97 14.08 -20.44
C LEU A 140 2.02 14.57 -21.45
N ASP A 141 3.30 14.27 -21.20
CA ASP A 141 4.37 14.36 -22.21
C ASP A 141 4.58 12.96 -22.84
N ALA A 142 4.25 12.81 -24.12
CA ALA A 142 4.42 11.57 -24.85
C ALA A 142 5.89 11.10 -24.96
N ARG A 143 6.86 11.94 -24.58
CA ARG A 143 8.29 11.64 -24.55
C ARG A 143 8.80 11.33 -23.15
N ALA A 144 7.92 11.39 -22.12
CA ALA A 144 8.33 11.06 -20.75
C ALA A 144 8.84 9.64 -20.67
N SER A 145 9.87 9.42 -19.86
CA SER A 145 10.46 8.11 -19.61
C SER A 145 9.49 7.20 -18.86
N TYR A 146 8.64 7.78 -18.01
CA TYR A 146 7.55 7.09 -17.30
C TYR A 146 6.54 8.12 -16.76
N PHE A 147 5.34 7.62 -16.42
CA PHE A 147 4.33 8.36 -15.68
C PHE A 147 4.17 7.74 -14.28
N TYR A 148 4.34 8.55 -13.24
CA TYR A 148 4.22 8.12 -11.85
C TYR A 148 2.91 8.56 -11.21
N TYR A 149 2.27 7.65 -10.49
CA TYR A 149 1.13 7.97 -9.62
C TYR A 149 1.07 7.06 -8.38
N CYS A 150 0.35 7.51 -7.35
CA CYS A 150 0.03 6.73 -6.16
C CYS A 150 -1.42 6.28 -6.24
N ALA A 151 -1.67 4.96 -6.39
CA ALA A 151 -3.00 4.42 -6.65
C ALA A 151 -3.98 4.70 -5.50
N ASN A 152 -3.49 4.69 -4.25
CA ASN A 152 -4.29 5.00 -3.07
C ASN A 152 -3.54 5.93 -2.11
N ASN A 153 -4.10 7.12 -1.87
CA ASN A 153 -3.51 8.15 -1.02
C ASN A 153 -3.90 7.94 0.45
N THR A 154 -3.10 7.18 1.17
CA THR A 154 -3.30 6.77 2.56
C THR A 154 -3.62 7.92 3.52
N ILE A 155 -3.07 9.13 3.27
CA ILE A 155 -3.22 10.31 4.15
C ILE A 155 -4.55 11.00 3.91
N TYR A 156 -4.97 11.12 2.65
CA TYR A 156 -6.13 11.92 2.25
C TYR A 156 -7.38 11.10 2.01
N GLY A 157 -7.25 9.77 1.93
CA GLY A 157 -8.38 8.85 1.73
C GLY A 157 -8.93 8.89 0.30
N THR A 158 -8.08 9.16 -0.69
CA THR A 158 -8.45 9.15 -2.10
C THR A 158 -7.79 7.97 -2.84
N GLU A 159 -8.52 7.33 -3.74
CA GLU A 159 -8.10 6.16 -4.53
C GLU A 159 -8.42 6.38 -6.01
N TRP A 160 -7.48 6.04 -6.90
CA TRP A 160 -7.73 6.06 -8.33
C TRP A 160 -8.67 4.94 -8.72
N GLN A 161 -9.82 5.32 -9.29
CA GLN A 161 -10.83 4.35 -9.74
C GLN A 161 -10.61 3.89 -11.19
N TYR A 162 -9.56 4.39 -11.83
CA TYR A 162 -9.15 4.03 -13.19
C TYR A 162 -7.63 3.95 -13.30
N VAL A 163 -7.13 3.26 -14.32
CA VAL A 163 -5.71 3.22 -14.68
C VAL A 163 -5.46 4.33 -15.70
N PRO A 164 -4.52 5.25 -15.48
CA PRO A 164 -4.21 6.32 -16.42
C PRO A 164 -3.80 5.79 -17.81
N GLU A 165 -4.36 6.37 -18.86
CA GLU A 165 -3.97 6.07 -20.24
C GLU A 165 -2.83 7.00 -20.66
N THR A 166 -1.61 6.47 -20.80
CA THR A 166 -0.38 7.22 -21.08
C THR A 166 0.24 6.89 -22.45
N GLY A 167 -0.49 6.13 -23.27
CA GLY A 167 -0.02 5.71 -24.59
C GLY A 167 1.17 4.73 -24.47
N ARG A 168 2.35 5.14 -24.94
CA ARG A 168 3.58 4.33 -24.88
C ARG A 168 4.43 4.58 -23.63
N VAL A 169 4.09 5.58 -22.84
CA VAL A 169 4.84 5.94 -21.63
C VAL A 169 4.55 4.92 -20.53
N PRO A 170 5.57 4.22 -19.98
CA PRO A 170 5.36 3.22 -18.95
C PRO A 170 4.75 3.81 -17.69
N LEU A 171 3.84 3.07 -17.04
CA LEU A 171 3.29 3.44 -15.74
C LEU A 171 4.21 2.97 -14.61
N ALA A 172 4.55 3.88 -13.69
CA ALA A 172 5.16 3.56 -12.40
C ALA A 172 4.15 3.87 -11.30
N CYS A 173 3.75 2.86 -10.53
CA CYS A 173 2.65 2.97 -9.59
C CYS A 173 3.02 2.57 -8.16
N ASP A 174 2.78 3.46 -7.20
CA ASP A 174 2.79 3.13 -5.77
C ASP A 174 1.44 2.52 -5.38
N MET A 175 1.43 1.22 -5.15
CA MET A 175 0.28 0.47 -4.63
C MET A 175 0.45 0.06 -3.17
N SER A 176 1.29 0.74 -2.39
CA SER A 176 1.59 0.33 -1.00
C SER A 176 0.35 0.13 -0.14
N SER A 177 -0.71 0.89 -0.35
CA SER A 177 -1.91 0.82 0.51
C SER A 177 -3.13 0.15 -0.12
N ASP A 178 -3.02 -0.37 -1.35
CA ASP A 178 -4.12 -1.08 -2.02
C ASP A 178 -3.71 -2.36 -2.77
N ILE A 179 -2.42 -2.70 -2.82
CA ILE A 179 -1.96 -3.96 -3.41
C ILE A 179 -2.64 -5.17 -2.75
N LEU A 180 -2.96 -6.22 -3.52
CA LEU A 180 -3.66 -7.43 -3.07
C LEU A 180 -5.08 -7.17 -2.52
N SER A 181 -5.64 -5.98 -2.73
CA SER A 181 -7.01 -5.65 -2.28
C SER A 181 -8.06 -5.80 -3.39
N ARG A 182 -7.62 -5.94 -4.63
CA ARG A 182 -8.44 -6.08 -5.83
C ARG A 182 -7.62 -6.67 -6.99
N PRO A 183 -8.25 -7.20 -8.04
CA PRO A 183 -7.56 -7.56 -9.28
C PRO A 183 -6.85 -6.35 -9.91
N VAL A 184 -5.67 -6.62 -10.47
CA VAL A 184 -4.85 -5.63 -11.17
C VAL A 184 -4.35 -6.24 -12.48
N ASP A 185 -4.58 -5.58 -13.60
CA ASP A 185 -3.95 -5.97 -14.87
C ASP A 185 -2.50 -5.47 -14.89
N VAL A 186 -1.60 -6.32 -14.40
CA VAL A 186 -0.16 -5.99 -14.27
C VAL A 186 0.47 -5.65 -15.61
N SER A 187 -0.04 -6.15 -16.74
CA SER A 187 0.51 -5.89 -18.07
C SER A 187 0.46 -4.43 -18.51
N LYS A 188 -0.35 -3.61 -17.82
CA LYS A 188 -0.45 -2.16 -18.06
C LYS A 188 0.66 -1.33 -17.40
N TYR A 189 1.49 -1.95 -16.59
CA TYR A 189 2.46 -1.24 -15.76
C TYR A 189 3.89 -1.60 -16.14
N GLY A 190 4.73 -0.59 -16.20
CA GLY A 190 6.18 -0.79 -16.25
C GLY A 190 6.75 -1.17 -14.89
N VAL A 191 6.26 -0.50 -13.82
CA VAL A 191 6.65 -0.79 -12.44
C VAL A 191 5.45 -0.63 -11.52
N ILE A 192 5.18 -1.64 -10.69
CA ILE A 192 4.34 -1.53 -9.50
C ILE A 192 5.24 -1.75 -8.29
N PHE A 193 5.09 -0.95 -7.24
CA PHE A 193 5.74 -1.25 -5.98
C PHE A 193 4.81 -1.07 -4.78
N ALA A 194 5.16 -1.74 -3.69
CA ALA A 194 4.41 -1.65 -2.44
C ALA A 194 5.30 -1.91 -1.23
N GLY A 195 5.24 -1.02 -0.25
CA GLY A 195 5.78 -1.28 1.09
C GLY A 195 4.89 -2.28 1.83
N ALA A 196 5.48 -3.38 2.31
CA ALA A 196 4.72 -4.52 2.84
C ALA A 196 3.92 -4.22 4.11
N GLN A 197 4.35 -3.26 4.92
CA GLN A 197 3.80 -2.96 6.26
C GLN A 197 2.35 -2.50 6.29
N LYS A 198 1.72 -2.30 5.15
CA LYS A 198 0.31 -1.87 5.07
C LYS A 198 -0.62 -3.06 4.87
N ASN A 199 -0.45 -3.81 3.78
CA ASN A 199 -1.43 -4.82 3.38
C ASN A 199 -0.86 -6.23 3.18
N MET A 200 0.45 -6.45 3.39
CA MET A 200 1.12 -7.70 3.00
C MET A 200 1.86 -8.40 4.15
N ALA A 201 2.69 -7.68 4.91
CA ALA A 201 3.64 -8.27 5.86
C ALA A 201 4.10 -7.23 6.90
N PRO A 202 4.98 -7.55 7.85
CA PRO A 202 5.63 -6.56 8.70
C PRO A 202 6.49 -5.56 7.91
N ALA A 203 6.85 -4.45 8.55
CA ALA A 203 7.81 -3.49 8.00
C ALA A 203 9.17 -4.15 7.75
N GLY A 204 9.87 -3.72 6.69
CA GLY A 204 11.20 -4.21 6.32
C GLY A 204 11.26 -4.82 4.92
N LEU A 205 10.13 -5.16 4.33
CA LEU A 205 10.01 -5.69 2.97
C LEU A 205 9.33 -4.65 2.05
N THR A 206 9.81 -4.55 0.83
CA THR A 206 9.17 -3.87 -0.29
C THR A 206 9.05 -4.86 -1.43
N VAL A 207 7.88 -4.96 -2.04
CA VAL A 207 7.69 -5.74 -3.26
C VAL A 207 7.69 -4.77 -4.44
N ALA A 208 8.44 -5.10 -5.51
CA ALA A 208 8.33 -4.44 -6.79
C ALA A 208 8.04 -5.46 -7.89
N ILE A 209 7.14 -5.12 -8.80
CA ILE A 209 6.85 -5.88 -10.02
C ILE A 209 7.34 -5.01 -11.16
N VAL A 210 8.32 -5.49 -11.91
CA VAL A 210 9.06 -4.70 -12.91
C VAL A 210 8.96 -5.38 -14.28
N ASP A 211 8.55 -4.65 -15.30
CA ASP A 211 8.67 -5.10 -16.69
C ASP A 211 10.16 -5.30 -17.01
N ARG A 212 10.55 -6.51 -17.39
CA ARG A 212 11.94 -6.87 -17.68
C ARG A 212 12.56 -6.03 -18.78
N SER A 213 11.74 -5.52 -19.71
CA SER A 213 12.23 -4.67 -20.81
C SER A 213 12.71 -3.28 -20.34
N LEU A 214 12.31 -2.85 -19.13
CA LEU A 214 12.71 -1.58 -18.54
C LEU A 214 13.93 -1.69 -17.62
N ALA A 215 14.42 -2.90 -17.35
CA ALA A 215 15.61 -3.13 -16.55
C ALA A 215 16.89 -3.06 -17.41
N GLY A 216 18.04 -2.76 -16.78
CA GLY A 216 19.34 -2.69 -17.48
C GLY A 216 19.63 -1.36 -18.17
N HIS A 217 18.82 -0.34 -17.90
CA HIS A 217 18.97 1.02 -18.45
C HIS A 217 19.22 2.07 -17.36
N GLU A 218 19.68 1.61 -16.20
CA GLU A 218 19.93 2.48 -15.05
C GLU A 218 20.99 3.55 -15.31
N LEU A 219 20.82 4.69 -14.65
CA LEU A 219 21.80 5.77 -14.68
C LEU A 219 23.17 5.28 -14.15
N PRO A 220 24.32 5.76 -14.69
CA PRO A 220 25.65 5.33 -14.27
C PRO A 220 25.94 5.54 -12.76
N ILE A 221 25.24 6.46 -12.12
CA ILE A 221 25.36 6.75 -10.68
C ILE A 221 24.56 5.78 -9.80
N THR A 222 23.80 4.84 -10.39
CA THR A 222 22.89 3.97 -9.64
C THR A 222 23.68 3.03 -8.71
N PRO A 223 23.45 3.11 -7.38
CA PRO A 223 24.04 2.15 -6.46
C PRO A 223 23.58 0.72 -6.80
N VAL A 224 24.46 -0.25 -6.66
CA VAL A 224 24.17 -1.65 -7.00
C VAL A 224 22.90 -2.20 -6.35
N MET A 225 22.60 -1.78 -5.12
CA MET A 225 21.38 -2.17 -4.39
C MET A 225 20.10 -1.58 -4.97
N TYR A 226 20.21 -0.55 -5.82
CA TYR A 226 19.08 0.16 -6.42
C TYR A 226 18.90 -0.18 -7.90
N SER A 227 19.75 -1.05 -8.49
CA SER A 227 19.59 -1.56 -9.85
C SER A 227 18.55 -2.68 -9.90
N TYR A 228 17.45 -2.47 -10.63
CA TYR A 228 16.45 -3.52 -10.85
C TYR A 228 17.06 -4.71 -11.60
N GLN A 229 17.91 -4.46 -12.61
CA GLN A 229 18.57 -5.54 -13.35
C GLN A 229 19.40 -6.41 -12.41
N ARG A 230 20.19 -5.81 -11.50
CA ARG A 230 20.98 -6.56 -10.54
C ARG A 230 20.12 -7.42 -9.61
N MET A 231 18.97 -6.91 -9.19
CA MET A 231 18.03 -7.67 -8.36
C MET A 231 17.35 -8.78 -9.14
N ILE A 232 17.04 -8.59 -10.42
CA ILE A 232 16.54 -9.63 -11.32
C ILE A 232 17.58 -10.74 -11.48
N ASP A 233 18.82 -10.41 -11.82
CA ASP A 233 19.92 -11.38 -12.04
C ASP A 233 20.23 -12.24 -10.81
N LYS A 234 19.91 -11.74 -9.62
CA LYS A 234 20.19 -12.39 -8.33
C LYS A 234 18.92 -12.87 -7.63
N ASP A 235 17.78 -12.88 -8.31
CA ASP A 235 16.50 -13.28 -7.75
C ASP A 235 16.25 -12.63 -6.38
N SER A 236 16.46 -11.30 -6.29
CA SER A 236 16.39 -10.49 -5.06
C SER A 236 17.38 -10.83 -3.95
N MET A 237 18.29 -11.78 -4.18
CA MET A 237 19.27 -12.27 -3.18
C MET A 237 20.69 -11.76 -3.44
N TYR A 238 20.81 -10.54 -3.95
CA TYR A 238 22.14 -9.90 -4.04
C TYR A 238 22.77 -9.71 -2.67
N ASN A 239 21.97 -9.32 -1.68
CA ASN A 239 22.28 -9.29 -0.25
C ASN A 239 21.30 -10.17 0.52
N THR A 240 21.48 -10.31 1.83
CA THR A 240 20.54 -11.04 2.69
C THR A 240 19.19 -10.34 2.70
N PRO A 241 18.12 -11.00 2.24
CA PRO A 241 16.78 -10.42 2.22
C PRO A 241 16.15 -10.44 3.63
N PRO A 242 15.04 -9.72 3.86
CA PRO A 242 14.31 -9.77 5.12
C PRO A 242 13.51 -11.09 5.24
N CYS A 243 14.21 -12.20 5.53
CA CYS A 243 13.68 -13.58 5.51
C CYS A 243 12.37 -13.72 6.27
N TRP A 244 12.30 -13.16 7.49
CA TRP A 244 11.08 -13.22 8.30
C TRP A 244 9.89 -12.52 7.65
N CYS A 245 10.10 -11.34 7.04
CA CYS A 245 9.02 -10.62 6.37
C CYS A 245 8.52 -11.36 5.13
N ILE A 246 9.43 -12.02 4.39
CA ILE A 246 9.07 -12.85 3.23
C ILE A 246 8.26 -14.07 3.68
N TYR A 247 8.68 -14.75 4.75
CA TYR A 247 7.92 -15.85 5.33
C TYR A 247 6.49 -15.42 5.76
N ILE A 248 6.36 -14.29 6.47
CA ILE A 248 5.04 -13.77 6.85
C ILE A 248 4.20 -13.39 5.63
N LEU A 249 4.81 -12.83 4.58
CA LEU A 249 4.11 -12.59 3.30
C LEU A 249 3.53 -13.89 2.74
N GLY A 250 4.29 -15.00 2.77
CA GLY A 250 3.81 -16.31 2.34
C GLY A 250 2.56 -16.76 3.10
N LEU A 251 2.57 -16.61 4.42
CA LEU A 251 1.40 -16.92 5.26
C LEU A 251 0.20 -16.03 4.94
N VAL A 252 0.43 -14.73 4.69
CA VAL A 252 -0.64 -13.79 4.30
C VAL A 252 -1.20 -14.14 2.92
N LEU A 253 -0.37 -14.53 1.96
CA LEU A 253 -0.83 -14.96 0.63
C LEU A 253 -1.67 -16.24 0.72
N ALA A 254 -1.25 -17.23 1.51
CA ALA A 254 -2.03 -18.43 1.77
C ALA A 254 -3.37 -18.11 2.46
N TRP A 255 -3.38 -17.14 3.37
CA TRP A 255 -4.61 -16.62 3.97
C TRP A 255 -5.51 -15.94 2.92
N LEU A 256 -4.94 -15.09 2.06
CA LEU A 256 -5.66 -14.39 0.99
C LEU A 256 -6.35 -15.38 0.03
N GLU A 257 -5.66 -16.45 -0.36
CA GLU A 257 -6.23 -17.53 -1.18
C GLU A 257 -7.50 -18.11 -0.53
N ARG A 258 -7.46 -18.38 0.80
CA ARG A 258 -8.63 -18.89 1.54
C ARG A 258 -9.77 -17.88 1.65
N GLN A 259 -9.50 -16.57 1.50
CA GLN A 259 -10.51 -15.52 1.45
C GLN A 259 -11.14 -15.33 0.05
N GLY A 260 -10.82 -16.20 -0.91
CA GLY A 260 -11.29 -16.11 -2.30
C GLY A 260 -10.39 -15.25 -3.20
N GLY A 261 -9.11 -15.11 -2.83
CA GLY A 261 -8.14 -14.34 -3.60
C GLY A 261 -8.41 -12.83 -3.60
N VAL A 262 -7.89 -12.13 -4.59
CA VAL A 262 -8.06 -10.67 -4.72
C VAL A 262 -9.50 -10.29 -5.10
N GLU A 263 -10.24 -11.17 -5.78
CA GLU A 263 -11.66 -10.98 -6.11
C GLU A 263 -12.54 -11.01 -4.85
N GLY A 264 -12.36 -12.03 -4.00
CA GLY A 264 -13.06 -12.10 -2.72
C GLY A 264 -12.69 -10.93 -1.81
N MET A 265 -11.41 -10.53 -1.82
CA MET A 265 -10.95 -9.40 -1.03
C MET A 265 -11.52 -8.07 -1.52
N GLN A 266 -11.71 -7.88 -2.82
CA GLN A 266 -12.36 -6.68 -3.37
C GLN A 266 -13.79 -6.52 -2.85
N GLN A 267 -14.55 -7.62 -2.79
CA GLN A 267 -15.90 -7.60 -2.23
C GLN A 267 -15.90 -7.22 -0.75
N LEU A 268 -15.00 -7.83 0.04
CA LEU A 268 -14.84 -7.54 1.46
C LEU A 268 -14.37 -6.09 1.73
N LYS A 269 -13.41 -5.60 0.95
CA LYS A 269 -12.92 -4.22 1.01
C LYS A 269 -14.07 -3.24 0.79
N HIS A 270 -14.83 -3.44 -0.29
CA HIS A 270 -15.96 -2.58 -0.64
C HIS A 270 -17.05 -2.60 0.45
N ALA A 271 -17.41 -3.79 0.94
CA ALA A 271 -18.42 -3.94 2.00
C ALA A 271 -18.01 -3.21 3.30
N ARG A 272 -16.72 -3.25 3.67
CA ARG A 272 -16.20 -2.53 4.85
C ARG A 272 -16.29 -1.01 4.66
N ALA A 273 -15.81 -0.52 3.52
CA ALA A 273 -15.80 0.91 3.23
C ALA A 273 -17.22 1.47 3.09
N ALA A 274 -18.10 0.79 2.35
CA ALA A 274 -19.49 1.18 2.19
C ALA A 274 -20.18 1.37 3.54
N LYS A 275 -19.99 0.45 4.48
CA LYS A 275 -20.62 0.52 5.81
C LYS A 275 -20.22 1.78 6.59
N VAL A 276 -18.96 2.22 6.46
CA VAL A 276 -18.49 3.47 7.09
C VAL A 276 -19.00 4.69 6.32
N TYR A 277 -18.90 4.68 4.99
CA TYR A 277 -19.36 5.81 4.18
C TYR A 277 -20.88 6.00 4.25
N ASP A 278 -21.67 4.93 4.29
CA ASP A 278 -23.14 4.99 4.44
C ASP A 278 -23.52 5.71 5.74
N PHE A 279 -22.78 5.50 6.83
CA PHE A 279 -22.98 6.27 8.03
C PHE A 279 -22.54 7.73 7.86
N LEU A 280 -21.31 7.97 7.35
CA LEU A 280 -20.75 9.32 7.24
C LEU A 280 -21.57 10.23 6.32
N ASP A 281 -22.14 9.70 5.24
CA ASP A 281 -22.95 10.46 4.29
C ASP A 281 -24.31 10.87 4.87
N ASN A 282 -24.78 10.19 5.91
CA ASN A 282 -26.03 10.51 6.61
C ASN A 282 -25.80 11.17 7.98
N SER A 283 -24.55 11.34 8.40
CA SER A 283 -24.21 11.95 9.68
C SER A 283 -24.34 13.47 9.61
N ALA A 284 -24.92 14.05 10.65
CA ALA A 284 -24.96 15.49 10.82
C ALA A 284 -23.69 16.04 11.51
N LEU A 285 -22.88 15.16 12.14
CA LEU A 285 -21.67 15.53 12.87
C LEU A 285 -20.39 15.19 12.11
N PHE A 286 -20.33 14.02 11.48
CA PHE A 286 -19.10 13.54 10.82
C PHE A 286 -19.17 13.71 9.30
N HIS A 287 -18.08 14.20 8.71
CA HIS A 287 -18.00 14.45 7.27
C HIS A 287 -16.81 13.75 6.67
N PRO A 288 -16.97 12.96 5.57
CA PRO A 288 -15.85 12.38 4.85
C PRO A 288 -14.99 13.48 4.22
N CYS A 289 -13.66 13.29 4.22
CA CYS A 289 -12.74 14.28 3.64
C CYS A 289 -12.62 14.14 2.12
N ALA A 290 -12.69 12.91 1.60
CA ALA A 290 -12.57 12.63 0.17
C ALA A 290 -13.92 12.82 -0.54
N GLN A 291 -13.88 13.42 -1.75
CA GLN A 291 -15.06 13.63 -2.58
C GLN A 291 -15.62 12.30 -3.10
N PRO A 292 -16.95 12.18 -3.29
CA PRO A 292 -17.55 11.03 -3.98
C PRO A 292 -16.85 10.77 -5.34
N GLY A 293 -16.67 9.49 -5.71
CA GLY A 293 -15.95 9.09 -6.93
C GLY A 293 -14.44 9.07 -6.81
N SER A 294 -13.88 9.63 -5.72
CA SER A 294 -12.44 9.56 -5.42
C SER A 294 -12.14 8.89 -4.08
N ARG A 295 -13.14 8.38 -3.39
CA ARG A 295 -13.02 7.78 -2.05
C ARG A 295 -12.22 6.50 -2.06
N SER A 296 -11.36 6.36 -1.06
CA SER A 296 -10.60 5.14 -0.82
C SER A 296 -11.44 4.11 -0.05
N ASP A 297 -11.47 2.88 -0.55
CA ASP A 297 -12.01 1.75 0.21
C ASP A 297 -11.03 1.21 1.27
N MET A 298 -9.76 1.66 1.23
CA MET A 298 -8.70 1.20 2.14
C MET A 298 -8.47 2.14 3.32
N ASN A 299 -8.64 3.45 3.10
CA ASN A 299 -8.34 4.47 4.12
C ASN A 299 -9.46 5.51 4.13
N VAL A 300 -10.44 5.32 5.00
CA VAL A 300 -11.55 6.27 5.15
C VAL A 300 -11.12 7.41 6.06
N THR A 301 -11.09 8.63 5.53
CA THR A 301 -10.75 9.84 6.28
C THR A 301 -12.01 10.68 6.54
N PHE A 302 -12.16 11.17 7.76
CA PHE A 302 -13.32 11.94 8.18
C PHE A 302 -12.98 12.90 9.33
N ARG A 303 -13.87 13.85 9.58
CA ARG A 303 -13.73 14.86 10.66
C ARG A 303 -15.09 15.33 11.11
N THR A 304 -15.15 15.97 12.29
CA THR A 304 -16.34 16.67 12.78
C THR A 304 -16.36 18.15 12.37
N GLY A 305 -15.23 18.73 11.98
CA GLY A 305 -15.07 20.18 11.77
C GLY A 305 -14.66 20.94 13.03
N ASP A 306 -14.64 20.27 14.19
CA ASP A 306 -14.15 20.78 15.47
C ASP A 306 -12.99 19.90 15.98
N ASP A 307 -11.79 20.48 16.08
CA ASP A 307 -10.59 19.79 16.54
C ASP A 307 -10.71 19.24 17.98
N ALA A 308 -11.53 19.86 18.83
CA ALA A 308 -11.74 19.40 20.20
C ALA A 308 -12.63 18.15 20.22
N LEU A 309 -13.67 18.12 19.39
CA LEU A 309 -14.51 16.94 19.19
C LEU A 309 -13.73 15.80 18.54
N ASP A 310 -12.91 16.08 17.51
CA ASP A 310 -12.04 15.07 16.90
C ASP A 310 -11.13 14.42 17.94
N LYS A 311 -10.48 15.19 18.81
CA LYS A 311 -9.64 14.67 19.89
C LYS A 311 -10.44 13.84 20.90
N LYS A 312 -11.64 14.30 21.26
CA LYS A 312 -12.54 13.60 22.18
C LYS A 312 -12.99 12.26 21.59
N PHE A 313 -13.36 12.23 20.31
CA PHE A 313 -13.68 11.00 19.60
C PHE A 313 -12.52 10.01 19.61
N ILE A 314 -11.32 10.46 19.22
CA ILE A 314 -10.11 9.60 19.16
C ILE A 314 -9.78 8.99 20.52
N SER A 315 -9.85 9.78 21.60
CA SER A 315 -9.56 9.27 22.95
C SER A 315 -10.64 8.31 23.45
N GLY A 316 -11.91 8.60 23.20
CA GLY A 316 -13.04 7.73 23.54
C GLY A 316 -13.04 6.42 22.75
N ALA A 317 -12.64 6.46 21.46
CA ALA A 317 -12.43 5.28 20.62
C ALA A 317 -11.33 4.38 21.20
N ALA A 318 -10.18 4.96 21.55
CA ALA A 318 -9.07 4.21 22.12
C ALA A 318 -9.45 3.53 23.45
N ALA A 319 -10.23 4.19 24.29
CA ALA A 319 -10.76 3.61 25.54
C ALA A 319 -11.69 2.41 25.30
N ARG A 320 -12.27 2.28 24.11
CA ARG A 320 -13.14 1.18 23.68
C ARG A 320 -12.41 0.12 22.83
N GLY A 321 -11.07 0.19 22.73
CA GLY A 321 -10.28 -0.74 21.93
C GLY A 321 -10.23 -0.42 20.43
N LEU A 322 -10.79 0.70 19.97
CA LEU A 322 -10.69 1.17 18.58
C LEU A 322 -9.42 2.02 18.44
N LEU A 323 -8.31 1.37 18.09
CA LEU A 323 -6.98 1.96 18.20
C LEU A 323 -6.55 2.65 16.88
N ASN A 324 -5.74 3.70 17.01
CA ASN A 324 -5.03 4.36 15.91
C ASN A 324 -5.93 5.06 14.87
N LEU A 325 -7.07 5.59 15.30
CA LEU A 325 -8.00 6.35 14.45
C LEU A 325 -7.54 7.79 14.18
N LYS A 326 -6.51 8.31 14.86
CA LYS A 326 -6.00 9.65 14.62
C LYS A 326 -5.51 9.80 13.18
N GLY A 327 -5.98 10.83 12.48
CA GLY A 327 -5.52 11.21 11.15
C GLY A 327 -4.05 11.61 11.12
N HIS A 328 -3.47 11.67 9.93
CA HIS A 328 -2.09 12.10 9.77
C HIS A 328 -1.94 13.58 10.11
N ARG A 329 -0.79 13.98 10.70
CA ARG A 329 -0.52 15.36 11.14
C ARG A 329 -0.72 16.44 10.06
N VAL A 330 -0.58 16.07 8.78
CA VAL A 330 -0.74 16.99 7.64
C VAL A 330 -2.21 17.21 7.29
N ALA A 331 -3.06 16.16 7.43
CA ALA A 331 -4.47 16.22 7.06
C ALA A 331 -5.41 16.49 8.26
N GLY A 332 -4.97 16.13 9.49
CA GLY A 332 -5.83 16.23 10.68
C GLY A 332 -6.95 15.19 10.71
N GLY A 333 -7.96 15.43 11.52
CA GLY A 333 -9.16 14.60 11.64
C GLY A 333 -8.90 13.16 12.09
N MET A 334 -9.75 12.26 11.62
CA MET A 334 -9.69 10.82 11.86
C MET A 334 -9.39 10.05 10.57
N ARG A 335 -8.81 8.85 10.71
CA ARG A 335 -8.62 7.91 9.60
C ARG A 335 -8.79 6.48 10.06
N ALA A 336 -9.75 5.79 9.48
CA ALA A 336 -9.92 4.36 9.63
C ALA A 336 -9.25 3.64 8.46
N SER A 337 -8.16 2.89 8.73
CA SER A 337 -7.52 2.04 7.73
C SER A 337 -8.14 0.66 7.74
N LEU A 338 -8.81 0.29 6.65
CA LEU A 338 -9.64 -0.91 6.50
C LEU A 338 -8.93 -1.95 5.61
N TYR A 339 -7.63 -2.17 5.87
CA TYR A 339 -6.83 -3.11 5.09
C TYR A 339 -7.40 -4.54 5.13
N ASN A 340 -6.87 -5.40 4.27
CA ASN A 340 -7.39 -6.75 4.05
C ASN A 340 -7.65 -7.53 5.35
N ALA A 341 -6.76 -7.42 6.34
CA ALA A 341 -6.87 -8.13 7.61
C ALA A 341 -7.84 -7.51 8.63
N MET A 342 -8.47 -6.34 8.33
CA MET A 342 -9.46 -5.75 9.22
C MET A 342 -10.74 -6.60 9.22
N PRO A 343 -11.15 -7.19 10.36
CA PRO A 343 -12.39 -7.96 10.41
C PRO A 343 -13.62 -7.04 10.36
N MET A 344 -14.73 -7.54 9.81
CA MET A 344 -16.00 -6.79 9.75
C MET A 344 -16.47 -6.34 11.14
N ALA A 345 -16.25 -7.17 12.18
CA ALA A 345 -16.57 -6.81 13.57
C ALA A 345 -15.87 -5.52 14.03
N GLY A 346 -14.66 -5.23 13.53
CA GLY A 346 -13.98 -3.97 13.82
C GLY A 346 -14.65 -2.78 13.16
N VAL A 347 -15.14 -2.97 11.92
CA VAL A 347 -15.91 -1.95 11.20
C VAL A 347 -17.25 -1.70 11.89
N ASP A 348 -17.94 -2.78 12.32
CA ASP A 348 -19.20 -2.68 13.08
C ASP A 348 -19.00 -1.90 14.37
N ALA A 349 -17.98 -2.23 15.14
CA ALA A 349 -17.67 -1.54 16.40
C ALA A 349 -17.35 -0.05 16.18
N LEU A 350 -16.66 0.28 15.06
CA LEU A 350 -16.40 1.68 14.71
C LEU A 350 -17.69 2.43 14.38
N VAL A 351 -18.57 1.85 13.54
CA VAL A 351 -19.81 2.49 13.13
C VAL A 351 -20.76 2.64 14.33
N ASP A 352 -20.82 1.66 15.23
CA ASP A 352 -21.64 1.76 16.43
C ASP A 352 -21.12 2.86 17.38
N TYR A 353 -19.80 3.02 17.49
CA TYR A 353 -19.23 4.11 18.26
C TYR A 353 -19.46 5.49 17.61
N LEU A 354 -19.37 5.57 16.29
CA LEU A 354 -19.68 6.80 15.54
C LEU A 354 -21.13 7.26 15.82
N LYS A 355 -22.09 6.33 15.74
CA LYS A 355 -23.51 6.59 16.06
C LYS A 355 -23.71 7.06 17.50
N GLN A 356 -23.10 6.34 18.47
CA GLN A 356 -23.19 6.71 19.87
C GLN A 356 -22.62 8.09 20.13
N PHE A 357 -21.44 8.38 19.59
CA PHE A 357 -20.76 9.66 19.77
C PHE A 357 -21.57 10.83 19.16
N GLU A 358 -22.18 10.62 17.99
CA GLU A 358 -23.05 11.62 17.37
C GLU A 358 -24.27 11.94 18.25
N VAL A 359 -24.96 10.93 18.78
CA VAL A 359 -26.10 11.15 19.70
C VAL A 359 -25.69 11.93 20.95
N GLU A 360 -24.49 11.67 21.48
CA GLU A 360 -23.97 12.32 22.69
C GLU A 360 -23.52 13.78 22.46
N HIS A 361 -23.20 14.17 21.21
CA HIS A 361 -22.53 15.44 20.89
C HIS A 361 -23.19 16.28 19.81
N HIS A 362 -24.23 15.75 19.13
CA HIS A 362 -25.04 16.50 18.20
C HIS A 362 -26.07 17.31 18.99
N VAL A 363 -25.99 18.64 18.96
CA VAL A 363 -26.94 19.58 19.55
C VAL A 363 -27.91 20.10 18.51
#